data_4da3133b4a439dfe444f4eaee5ed40f0
#
_entry.id   4da3133b4a439dfe444f4eaee5ed40f0
#
_cell.length_a   1.000
_cell.length_b   1.000
_cell.length_c   1.000
_cell.angle_alpha   90.00
_cell.angle_beta   90.00
_cell.angle_gamma   90.00
#
_symmetry.space_group_name_H-M   'P 1'
#
loop_
_entity.id
_entity.type
_entity.pdbx_description
1 polymer ?
#
loop_
_entity_poly.entity_id
_entity_poly.type
_entity_poly.pdbx_seq_one_letter_code
_entity_poly.pdbx_strand_id
1 'polypeptide(L)'
;MVVLDASIVNIALPKAASDLNISPDNYQWAVTAYLLTFGGFLLLGGRIADFVGRRKVFMFGLSGFAAASVLGGVAQNQGMLYGARALQGLFGALLAPAALSLISVTFTDSKERAKAFAVYGALSGVGASIGLILGGALTQYWGWRWCLFVNAPLAVVAVLLAIRNVTESKVSGDTRYDVPGAVTATVGMLAVVYGVSQASTYGWHAAKSWGFIAPGFVLLTLFIFIESKVTNPLFPLRLLTRIRSGAYASQLLSSTGLYGLFLFMTFYFQDVLGYSAVKAGLCFLPFSLGIIVSATVASHLLPKVGPRPIGTVGLSMAAIGLLLLSTLSVHVPYLTHVALPMLTMSLGLGQVFVASSSTALFNTPPHDTGAASALLNTTQQVGGSFGTAIQNTIFATALASYLASHHVMDKPMPALIGDAKVHGFDMAFRFGSLALAISAVLFFVMVNIDRHHLGQHDESANVFI
;
A
#
# COMPACT_ATOMS: atom_id res chain seq x y z
N MET A 1 6.67 -2.89 12.23
CA MET A 1 6.64 -1.43 12.41
C MET A 1 6.05 -0.72 11.19
N VAL A 2 6.58 -0.83 9.98
CA VAL A 2 6.06 -0.17 8.75
C VAL A 2 4.58 -0.49 8.48
N VAL A 3 4.20 -1.77 8.49
CA VAL A 3 2.81 -2.21 8.27
C VAL A 3 1.88 -1.79 9.40
N LEU A 4 2.37 -1.90 10.65
CA LEU A 4 1.64 -1.47 11.84
C LEU A 4 1.35 0.04 11.79
N ASP A 5 2.35 0.87 11.45
CA ASP A 5 2.20 2.33 11.31
C ASP A 5 1.16 2.71 10.25
N ALA A 6 1.21 2.05 9.08
CA ALA A 6 0.23 2.30 8.03
C ALA A 6 -1.21 2.00 8.47
N SER A 7 -1.41 0.92 9.25
CA SER A 7 -2.73 0.54 9.76
C SER A 7 -3.21 1.43 10.90
N ILE A 8 -2.33 1.76 11.84
CA ILE A 8 -2.63 2.64 13.00
C ILE A 8 -3.09 4.01 12.52
N VAL A 9 -2.36 4.61 11.56
CA VAL A 9 -2.67 5.97 11.07
C VAL A 9 -4.02 6.02 10.38
N ASN A 10 -4.44 4.97 9.66
CA ASN A 10 -5.77 4.95 9.03
C ASN A 10 -6.89 5.16 10.06
N ILE A 11 -6.86 4.46 11.20
CA ILE A 11 -7.87 4.60 12.26
C ILE A 11 -7.79 5.97 12.97
N ALA A 12 -6.59 6.52 13.09
CA ALA A 12 -6.33 7.81 13.72
C ALA A 12 -6.75 9.01 12.84
N LEU A 13 -6.82 8.80 11.52
CA LEU A 13 -6.94 9.87 10.53
C LEU A 13 -8.21 10.74 10.69
N PRO A 14 -9.43 10.22 10.94
CA PRO A 14 -10.60 11.08 11.15
C PRO A 14 -10.43 12.05 12.32
N LYS A 15 -9.87 11.57 13.44
CA LYS A 15 -9.62 12.43 14.60
C LYS A 15 -8.50 13.44 14.33
N ALA A 16 -7.42 13.02 13.65
CA ALA A 16 -6.35 13.92 13.23
C ALA A 16 -6.87 14.98 12.23
N ALA A 17 -7.74 14.60 11.31
CA ALA A 17 -8.34 15.50 10.33
C ALA A 17 -9.22 16.57 11.02
N SER A 18 -10.00 16.15 12.00
CA SER A 18 -10.81 17.10 12.81
C SER A 18 -9.93 18.06 13.61
N ASP A 19 -8.91 17.54 14.32
CA ASP A 19 -8.05 18.36 15.19
C ASP A 19 -7.15 19.34 14.41
N LEU A 20 -6.73 18.97 13.20
CA LEU A 20 -5.87 19.78 12.34
C LEU A 20 -6.63 20.56 11.26
N ASN A 21 -7.96 20.53 11.27
CA ASN A 21 -8.85 21.18 10.30
C ASN A 21 -8.50 20.80 8.85
N ILE A 22 -8.28 19.50 8.59
CA ILE A 22 -8.02 18.98 7.25
C ILE A 22 -9.34 18.88 6.49
N SER A 23 -9.39 19.49 5.30
CA SER A 23 -10.59 19.42 4.44
C SER A 23 -10.72 18.05 3.76
N PRO A 24 -11.95 17.63 3.39
CA PRO A 24 -12.19 16.32 2.76
C PRO A 24 -11.36 16.05 1.49
N ASP A 25 -11.12 17.07 0.68
CA ASP A 25 -10.28 17.00 -0.54
C ASP A 25 -8.80 16.73 -0.25
N ASN A 26 -8.38 16.89 1.00
CA ASN A 26 -6.98 16.66 1.43
C ASN A 26 -6.78 15.43 2.32
N TYR A 27 -7.84 14.65 2.62
CA TYR A 27 -7.74 13.47 3.47
C TYR A 27 -6.69 12.46 3.00
N GLN A 28 -6.58 12.26 1.68
CA GLN A 28 -5.65 11.31 1.09
C GLN A 28 -4.17 11.63 1.40
N TRP A 29 -3.82 12.92 1.62
CA TRP A 29 -2.41 13.30 1.75
C TRP A 29 -1.69 12.68 2.94
N ALA A 30 -2.39 12.40 4.04
CA ALA A 30 -1.81 11.70 5.19
C ALA A 30 -1.35 10.26 4.85
N VAL A 31 -1.99 9.63 3.87
CA VAL A 31 -1.65 8.30 3.36
C VAL A 31 -0.73 8.39 2.14
N THR A 32 -1.11 9.22 1.16
CA THR A 32 -0.44 9.36 -0.13
C THR A 32 1.00 9.86 0.01
N ALA A 33 1.27 10.83 0.90
CA ALA A 33 2.62 11.34 1.12
C ALA A 33 3.58 10.24 1.59
N TYR A 34 3.12 9.35 2.47
CA TYR A 34 3.88 8.19 2.91
C TYR A 34 4.09 7.19 1.76
N LEU A 35 3.02 6.80 1.07
CA LEU A 35 3.07 5.78 0.01
C LEU A 35 3.96 6.20 -1.17
N LEU A 36 3.90 7.47 -1.56
CA LEU A 36 4.71 8.01 -2.67
C LEU A 36 6.19 7.99 -2.36
N THR A 37 6.59 8.50 -1.20
CA THR A 37 8.00 8.51 -0.83
C THR A 37 8.49 7.10 -0.53
N PHE A 38 7.69 6.26 0.11
CA PHE A 38 8.02 4.87 0.33
C PHE A 38 8.22 4.12 -1.00
N GLY A 39 7.25 4.18 -1.90
CA GLY A 39 7.32 3.49 -3.20
C GLY A 39 8.41 4.06 -4.11
N GLY A 40 8.54 5.40 -4.17
CA GLY A 40 9.51 6.08 -5.02
C GLY A 40 10.97 5.80 -4.65
N PHE A 41 11.27 5.69 -3.35
CA PHE A 41 12.64 5.44 -2.88
C PHE A 41 12.93 3.97 -2.53
N LEU A 42 11.94 3.06 -2.64
CA LEU A 42 12.11 1.67 -2.22
C LEU A 42 13.25 0.94 -2.94
N LEU A 43 13.34 1.09 -4.26
CA LEU A 43 14.40 0.49 -5.07
C LEU A 43 15.78 1.08 -4.77
N LEU A 44 15.85 2.41 -4.65
CA LEU A 44 17.07 3.11 -4.27
C LEU A 44 17.51 2.71 -2.86
N GLY A 45 16.57 2.59 -1.92
CA GLY A 45 16.83 2.16 -0.54
C GLY A 45 17.47 0.78 -0.46
N GLY A 46 17.02 -0.16 -1.29
CA GLY A 46 17.61 -1.48 -1.41
C GLY A 46 19.06 -1.43 -1.88
N ARG A 47 19.35 -0.64 -2.92
CA ARG A 47 20.72 -0.45 -3.42
C ARG A 47 21.62 0.23 -2.39
N ILE A 48 21.13 1.26 -1.71
CA ILE A 48 21.88 1.93 -0.63
C ILE A 48 22.24 0.91 0.46
N ALA A 49 21.27 0.05 0.86
CA ALA A 49 21.51 -0.96 1.89
C ALA A 49 22.61 -1.96 1.49
N ASP A 50 22.63 -2.39 0.24
CA ASP A 50 23.62 -3.34 -0.26
C ASP A 50 25.04 -2.79 -0.26
N PHE A 51 25.25 -1.51 -0.56
CA PHE A 51 26.59 -0.91 -0.71
C PHE A 51 27.09 -0.19 0.54
N VAL A 52 26.23 0.54 1.27
CA VAL A 52 26.63 1.25 2.50
C VAL A 52 26.80 0.27 3.67
N GLY A 53 25.98 -0.79 3.65
CA GLY A 53 25.93 -1.81 4.70
C GLY A 53 24.51 -1.96 5.22
N ARG A 54 24.03 -3.20 5.18
CA ARG A 54 22.64 -3.54 5.46
C ARG A 54 22.21 -3.20 6.89
N ARG A 55 23.09 -3.49 7.88
CA ARG A 55 22.85 -3.16 9.28
C ARG A 55 22.81 -1.65 9.50
N LYS A 56 23.77 -0.91 8.95
CA LYS A 56 23.84 0.55 9.09
C LYS A 56 22.60 1.21 8.52
N VAL A 57 22.19 0.83 7.31
CA VAL A 57 21.02 1.40 6.63
C VAL A 57 19.73 1.00 7.36
N PHE A 58 19.63 -0.23 7.86
CA PHE A 58 18.52 -0.68 8.70
C PHE A 58 18.36 0.19 9.95
N MET A 59 19.46 0.39 10.72
CA MET A 59 19.43 1.22 11.93
C MET A 59 19.12 2.68 11.62
N PHE A 60 19.73 3.24 10.55
CA PHE A 60 19.46 4.61 10.11
C PHE A 60 18.01 4.80 9.67
N GLY A 61 17.49 3.88 8.84
CA GLY A 61 16.09 3.88 8.42
C GLY A 61 15.12 3.77 9.61
N LEU A 62 15.41 2.89 10.55
CA LEU A 62 14.60 2.69 11.74
C LEU A 62 14.59 3.93 12.67
N SER A 63 15.75 4.52 12.92
CA SER A 63 15.88 5.73 13.74
C SER A 63 15.24 6.94 13.08
N GLY A 64 15.44 7.11 11.76
CA GLY A 64 14.83 8.18 10.98
C GLY A 64 13.31 8.04 10.88
N PHE A 65 12.81 6.81 10.73
CA PHE A 65 11.37 6.53 10.75
C PHE A 65 10.75 6.91 12.10
N ALA A 66 11.41 6.56 13.21
CA ALA A 66 10.95 6.92 14.54
C ALA A 66 10.96 8.44 14.76
N ALA A 67 12.04 9.12 14.36
CA ALA A 67 12.12 10.58 14.45
C ALA A 67 11.03 11.28 13.62
N ALA A 68 10.79 10.82 12.39
CA ALA A 68 9.71 11.31 11.56
C ALA A 68 8.32 11.02 12.19
N SER A 69 8.17 9.87 12.84
CA SER A 69 6.95 9.51 13.58
C SER A 69 6.69 10.47 14.75
N VAL A 70 7.72 10.77 15.53
CA VAL A 70 7.62 11.76 16.63
C VAL A 70 7.26 13.14 16.07
N LEU A 71 7.89 13.57 14.96
CA LEU A 71 7.56 14.82 14.27
C LEU A 71 6.07 14.88 13.87
N GLY A 72 5.53 13.78 13.35
CA GLY A 72 4.11 13.67 13.04
C GLY A 72 3.20 13.71 14.27
N GLY A 73 3.64 13.11 15.38
CA GLY A 73 2.93 13.13 16.65
C GLY A 73 2.81 14.52 17.29
N VAL A 74 3.79 15.40 17.05
CA VAL A 74 3.76 16.80 17.52
C VAL A 74 3.20 17.77 16.46
N ALA A 75 2.63 17.27 15.35
CA ALA A 75 2.12 18.11 14.28
C ALA A 75 1.00 19.06 14.77
N GLN A 76 1.12 20.32 14.39
CA GLN A 76 0.19 21.40 14.73
C GLN A 76 -0.68 21.82 13.54
N ASN A 77 -0.33 21.38 12.33
CA ASN A 77 -1.05 21.67 11.10
C ASN A 77 -0.89 20.51 10.10
N GLN A 78 -1.73 20.52 9.06
CA GLN A 78 -1.72 19.49 8.02
C GLN A 78 -0.38 19.38 7.29
N GLY A 79 0.30 20.48 6.99
CA GLY A 79 1.59 20.49 6.29
C GLY A 79 2.69 19.78 7.07
N MET A 80 2.74 19.97 8.40
CA MET A 80 3.68 19.29 9.28
C MET A 80 3.38 17.78 9.34
N LEU A 81 2.10 17.38 9.41
CA LEU A 81 1.70 15.98 9.37
C LEU A 81 2.11 15.33 8.05
N TYR A 82 1.81 15.96 6.90
CA TYR A 82 2.16 15.41 5.58
C TYR A 82 3.66 15.33 5.36
N GLY A 83 4.42 16.35 5.79
CA GLY A 83 5.88 16.32 5.76
C GLY A 83 6.48 15.20 6.61
N ALA A 84 5.95 14.99 7.81
CA ALA A 84 6.34 13.88 8.67
C ALA A 84 6.02 12.52 8.02
N ARG A 85 4.85 12.37 7.40
CA ARG A 85 4.45 11.16 6.66
C ARG A 85 5.37 10.90 5.46
N ALA A 86 5.74 11.96 4.71
CA ALA A 86 6.70 11.83 3.62
C ALA A 86 8.09 11.37 4.11
N LEU A 87 8.56 11.92 5.22
CA LEU A 87 9.81 11.47 5.86
C LEU A 87 9.73 10.03 6.37
N GLN A 88 8.61 9.62 6.99
CA GLN A 88 8.40 8.23 7.37
C GLN A 88 8.46 7.30 6.16
N GLY A 89 7.84 7.67 5.03
CA GLY A 89 7.90 6.89 3.79
C GLY A 89 9.33 6.76 3.27
N LEU A 90 10.10 7.85 3.27
CA LEU A 90 11.51 7.85 2.85
C LEU A 90 12.36 6.91 3.72
N PHE A 91 12.26 7.01 5.05
CA PHE A 91 13.00 6.13 5.95
C PHE A 91 12.48 4.69 5.92
N GLY A 92 11.19 4.48 5.71
CA GLY A 92 10.60 3.17 5.49
C GLY A 92 11.16 2.48 4.24
N ALA A 93 11.39 3.25 3.17
CA ALA A 93 12.00 2.77 1.93
C ALA A 93 13.46 2.30 2.10
N LEU A 94 14.17 2.84 3.06
CA LEU A 94 15.50 2.34 3.47
C LEU A 94 15.37 1.09 4.36
N LEU A 95 14.43 1.12 5.30
CA LEU A 95 14.26 0.10 6.33
C LEU A 95 13.79 -1.25 5.76
N ALA A 96 12.76 -1.25 4.91
CA ALA A 96 12.12 -2.48 4.46
C ALA A 96 13.02 -3.39 3.62
N PRO A 97 13.73 -2.90 2.57
CA PRO A 97 14.66 -3.72 1.81
C PRO A 97 15.87 -4.16 2.64
N ALA A 98 16.38 -3.30 3.54
CA ALA A 98 17.48 -3.65 4.42
C ALA A 98 17.12 -4.81 5.36
N ALA A 99 15.89 -4.82 5.90
CA ALA A 99 15.39 -5.91 6.74
C ALA A 99 15.32 -7.24 5.97
N LEU A 100 14.77 -7.23 4.74
CA LEU A 100 14.69 -8.44 3.90
C LEU A 100 16.07 -8.95 3.49
N SER A 101 16.98 -8.05 3.15
CA SER A 101 18.38 -8.40 2.83
C SER A 101 19.09 -8.99 4.04
N LEU A 102 18.90 -8.45 5.24
CA LEU A 102 19.48 -9.00 6.47
C LEU A 102 18.97 -10.42 6.75
N ILE A 103 17.67 -10.70 6.57
CA ILE A 103 17.13 -12.06 6.69
C ILE A 103 17.85 -13.00 5.71
N SER A 104 17.99 -12.59 4.45
CA SER A 104 18.59 -13.40 3.40
C SER A 104 20.05 -13.78 3.66
N VAL A 105 20.83 -12.86 4.27
CA VAL A 105 22.26 -13.12 4.54
C VAL A 105 22.53 -13.76 5.90
N THR A 106 21.62 -13.58 6.86
CA THR A 106 21.76 -14.18 8.19
C THR A 106 21.41 -15.67 8.16
N PHE A 107 20.37 -16.05 7.43
CA PHE A 107 19.92 -17.44 7.31
C PHE A 107 20.42 -18.02 5.99
N THR A 108 21.56 -18.70 6.02
CA THR A 108 22.21 -19.31 4.85
C THR A 108 21.55 -20.63 4.45
N ASP A 109 21.09 -21.41 5.41
CA ASP A 109 20.34 -22.64 5.15
C ASP A 109 18.96 -22.32 4.53
N SER A 110 18.58 -23.07 3.50
CA SER A 110 17.36 -22.82 2.73
C SER A 110 16.09 -23.01 3.55
N LYS A 111 16.04 -23.98 4.47
CA LYS A 111 14.87 -24.26 5.33
C LYS A 111 14.73 -23.21 6.41
N GLU A 112 15.85 -22.81 7.05
CA GLU A 112 15.84 -21.74 8.07
C GLU A 112 15.46 -20.39 7.44
N ARG A 113 16.00 -20.08 6.25
CA ARG A 113 15.65 -18.88 5.51
C ARG A 113 14.17 -18.85 5.11
N ALA A 114 13.63 -19.95 4.61
CA ALA A 114 12.19 -20.06 4.30
C ALA A 114 11.33 -19.83 5.55
N LYS A 115 11.73 -20.41 6.70
CA LYS A 115 11.05 -20.18 7.99
C LYS A 115 11.11 -18.71 8.43
N ALA A 116 12.27 -18.05 8.27
CA ALA A 116 12.43 -16.63 8.62
C ALA A 116 11.55 -15.72 7.75
N PHE A 117 11.48 -15.97 6.43
CA PHE A 117 10.56 -15.26 5.54
C PHE A 117 9.08 -15.53 5.86
N ALA A 118 8.73 -16.76 6.23
CA ALA A 118 7.37 -17.09 6.66
C ALA A 118 6.97 -16.30 7.93
N VAL A 119 7.88 -16.22 8.91
CA VAL A 119 7.68 -15.42 10.13
C VAL A 119 7.55 -13.93 9.77
N TYR A 120 8.39 -13.39 8.89
CA TYR A 120 8.31 -12.01 8.43
C TYR A 120 6.95 -11.71 7.75
N GLY A 121 6.49 -12.60 6.88
CA GLY A 121 5.18 -12.47 6.22
C GLY A 121 4.02 -12.55 7.22
N ALA A 122 4.06 -13.49 8.16
CA ALA A 122 3.06 -13.63 9.22
C ALA A 122 3.01 -12.38 10.11
N LEU A 123 4.16 -11.83 10.52
CA LEU A 123 4.25 -10.60 11.30
C LEU A 123 3.69 -9.39 10.54
N SER A 124 3.83 -9.35 9.22
CA SER A 124 3.24 -8.29 8.38
C SER A 124 1.71 -8.35 8.42
N GLY A 125 1.11 -9.53 8.27
CA GLY A 125 -0.35 -9.71 8.35
C GLY A 125 -0.91 -9.44 9.74
N VAL A 126 -0.27 -10.00 10.77
CA VAL A 126 -0.63 -9.77 12.19
C VAL A 126 -0.44 -8.29 12.56
N GLY A 127 0.64 -7.66 12.06
CA GLY A 127 0.92 -6.25 12.28
C GLY A 127 -0.18 -5.32 11.77
N ALA A 128 -0.80 -5.64 10.63
CA ALA A 128 -1.93 -4.88 10.10
C ALA A 128 -3.14 -4.95 11.06
N SER A 129 -3.50 -6.16 11.52
CA SER A 129 -4.64 -6.37 12.42
C SER A 129 -4.41 -5.73 13.80
N ILE A 130 -3.22 -5.94 14.38
CA ILE A 130 -2.84 -5.32 15.66
C ILE A 130 -2.86 -3.79 15.48
N GLY A 131 -2.37 -3.28 14.36
CA GLY A 131 -2.34 -1.84 14.09
C GLY A 131 -3.72 -1.20 14.12
N LEU A 132 -4.73 -1.84 13.56
CA LEU A 132 -6.11 -1.34 13.57
C LEU A 132 -6.69 -1.29 14.99
N ILE A 133 -6.51 -2.35 15.78
CA ILE A 133 -7.03 -2.42 17.16
C ILE A 133 -6.25 -1.46 18.07
N LEU A 134 -4.92 -1.51 18.01
CA LEU A 134 -4.06 -0.64 18.80
C LEU A 134 -4.27 0.84 18.44
N GLY A 135 -4.41 1.13 17.14
CA GLY A 135 -4.73 2.48 16.64
C GLY A 135 -6.05 2.99 17.18
N GLY A 136 -7.06 2.12 17.21
CA GLY A 136 -8.34 2.43 17.83
C GLY A 136 -8.21 2.74 19.31
N ALA A 137 -7.52 1.89 20.08
CA ALA A 137 -7.30 2.08 21.51
C ALA A 137 -6.49 3.35 21.81
N LEU A 138 -5.36 3.54 21.13
CA LEU A 138 -4.53 4.74 21.31
C LEU A 138 -5.30 6.01 20.96
N THR A 139 -6.01 6.02 19.85
CA THR A 139 -6.80 7.19 19.41
C THR A 139 -7.91 7.53 20.42
N GLN A 140 -8.58 6.51 20.96
CA GLN A 140 -9.72 6.71 21.85
C GLN A 140 -9.29 7.14 23.26
N TYR A 141 -8.23 6.55 23.83
CA TYR A 141 -7.87 6.75 25.24
C TYR A 141 -6.76 7.79 25.46
N TRP A 142 -5.84 7.95 24.50
CA TRP A 142 -4.69 8.87 24.62
C TRP A 142 -4.62 9.91 23.49
N GLY A 143 -5.45 9.77 22.46
CA GLY A 143 -5.49 10.66 21.31
C GLY A 143 -4.64 10.16 20.13
N TRP A 144 -4.98 10.64 18.94
CA TRP A 144 -4.40 10.18 17.66
C TRP A 144 -2.86 10.34 17.58
N ARG A 145 -2.30 11.31 18.30
CA ARG A 145 -0.86 11.57 18.31
C ARG A 145 -0.05 10.39 18.83
N TRP A 146 -0.61 9.62 19.76
CA TRP A 146 0.04 8.42 20.29
C TRP A 146 0.15 7.29 19.28
N CYS A 147 -0.67 7.30 18.24
CA CYS A 147 -0.54 6.37 17.11
C CYS A 147 0.78 6.54 16.35
N LEU A 148 1.35 7.74 16.39
CA LEU A 148 2.66 8.03 15.83
C LEU A 148 3.76 7.85 16.88
N PHE A 149 3.58 8.31 18.11
CA PHE A 149 4.58 8.16 19.17
C PHE A 149 4.92 6.71 19.50
N VAL A 150 4.01 5.76 19.35
CA VAL A 150 4.25 4.33 19.63
C VAL A 150 5.39 3.73 18.80
N ASN A 151 5.70 4.31 17.66
CA ASN A 151 6.82 3.88 16.81
C ASN A 151 8.19 4.15 17.47
N ALA A 152 8.30 5.17 18.31
CA ALA A 152 9.57 5.54 18.94
C ALA A 152 10.09 4.46 19.92
N PRO A 153 9.34 3.98 20.93
CA PRO A 153 9.80 2.90 21.80
C PRO A 153 10.05 1.60 21.03
N LEU A 154 9.23 1.27 20.02
CA LEU A 154 9.45 0.09 19.18
C LEU A 154 10.78 0.17 18.42
N ALA A 155 11.10 1.35 17.86
CA ALA A 155 12.35 1.57 17.17
C ALA A 155 13.56 1.51 18.11
N VAL A 156 13.47 2.08 19.32
CA VAL A 156 14.55 2.00 20.32
C VAL A 156 14.86 0.54 20.64
N VAL A 157 13.85 -0.26 20.95
CA VAL A 157 14.03 -1.70 21.22
C VAL A 157 14.64 -2.41 20.02
N ALA A 158 14.15 -2.15 18.80
CA ALA A 158 14.66 -2.80 17.60
C ALA A 158 16.10 -2.38 17.25
N VAL A 159 16.49 -1.11 17.46
CA VAL A 159 17.88 -0.64 17.31
C VAL A 159 18.80 -1.33 18.32
N LEU A 160 18.42 -1.40 19.59
CA LEU A 160 19.23 -2.07 20.62
C LEU A 160 19.42 -3.56 20.29
N LEU A 161 18.37 -4.24 19.86
CA LEU A 161 18.46 -5.63 19.43
C LEU A 161 19.33 -5.79 18.18
N ALA A 162 19.23 -4.88 17.22
CA ALA A 162 20.05 -4.91 16.01
C ALA A 162 21.54 -4.67 16.30
N ILE A 163 21.88 -3.77 17.23
CA ILE A 163 23.24 -3.52 17.66
C ILE A 163 23.86 -4.81 18.23
N ARG A 164 23.08 -5.56 19.00
CA ARG A 164 23.59 -6.77 19.70
C ARG A 164 23.64 -8.00 18.79
N ASN A 165 22.65 -8.19 17.90
CA ASN A 165 22.43 -9.49 17.26
C ASN A 165 22.68 -9.49 15.76
N VAL A 166 22.81 -8.32 15.11
CA VAL A 166 22.97 -8.23 13.66
C VAL A 166 24.41 -7.88 13.31
N THR A 167 25.04 -8.70 12.48
CA THR A 167 26.36 -8.42 11.93
C THR A 167 26.27 -7.56 10.68
N GLU A 168 27.28 -6.73 10.44
CA GLU A 168 27.34 -5.90 9.22
C GLU A 168 27.63 -6.77 7.99
N SER A 169 26.89 -6.50 6.91
CA SER A 169 27.13 -7.13 5.63
C SER A 169 26.91 -6.11 4.51
N LYS A 170 27.76 -6.16 3.51
CA LYS A 170 27.69 -5.33 2.31
C LYS A 170 28.15 -6.12 1.09
N VAL A 171 27.66 -5.72 -0.08
CA VAL A 171 28.12 -6.28 -1.35
C VAL A 171 29.34 -5.48 -1.81
N SER A 172 30.40 -6.18 -2.25
CA SER A 172 31.53 -5.57 -2.90
C SER A 172 31.28 -5.52 -4.41
N GLY A 173 31.30 -4.33 -5.01
CA GLY A 173 31.05 -4.17 -6.46
C GLY A 173 30.84 -2.71 -6.88
N ASP A 174 30.28 -2.50 -8.08
CA ASP A 174 30.01 -1.18 -8.64
C ASP A 174 28.96 -0.44 -7.81
N THR A 175 29.37 0.68 -7.20
CA THR A 175 28.58 1.50 -6.27
C THR A 175 27.83 2.64 -6.97
N ARG A 176 27.66 2.60 -8.28
CA ARG A 176 26.94 3.66 -9.00
C ARG A 176 25.44 3.55 -8.74
N TYR A 177 24.89 4.61 -8.14
CA TYR A 177 23.46 4.75 -7.88
C TYR A 177 22.79 5.46 -9.06
N ASP A 178 21.65 4.99 -9.47
CA ASP A 178 20.79 5.73 -10.39
C ASP A 178 19.96 6.77 -9.61
N VAL A 179 20.64 7.79 -9.10
CA VAL A 179 19.99 8.92 -8.43
C VAL A 179 19.07 9.69 -9.40
N PRO A 180 19.48 9.97 -10.67
CA PRO A 180 18.60 10.61 -11.65
C PRO A 180 17.31 9.83 -11.86
N GLY A 181 17.36 8.50 -12.00
CA GLY A 181 16.16 7.65 -12.11
C GLY A 181 15.28 7.75 -10.88
N ALA A 182 15.81 7.63 -9.67
CA ALA A 182 15.05 7.75 -8.44
C ALA A 182 14.36 9.12 -8.30
N VAL A 183 15.08 10.20 -8.58
CA VAL A 183 14.54 11.57 -8.48
C VAL A 183 13.45 11.80 -9.53
N THR A 184 13.69 11.43 -10.79
CA THR A 184 12.71 11.63 -11.87
C THR A 184 11.44 10.79 -11.65
N ALA A 185 11.57 9.55 -11.18
CA ALA A 185 10.42 8.72 -10.81
C ALA A 185 9.61 9.33 -9.68
N THR A 186 10.28 9.68 -8.57
CA THR A 186 9.59 10.19 -7.37
C THR A 186 8.94 11.55 -7.62
N VAL A 187 9.68 12.50 -8.21
CA VAL A 187 9.13 13.83 -8.52
C VAL A 187 8.04 13.75 -9.58
N GLY A 188 8.22 12.89 -10.59
CA GLY A 188 7.20 12.65 -11.61
C GLY A 188 5.89 12.11 -11.00
N MET A 189 5.97 11.09 -10.14
CA MET A 189 4.81 10.55 -9.42
C MET A 189 4.15 11.60 -8.51
N LEU A 190 4.96 12.33 -7.72
CA LEU A 190 4.45 13.42 -6.88
C LEU A 190 3.71 14.48 -7.69
N ALA A 191 4.25 14.89 -8.82
CA ALA A 191 3.63 15.90 -9.68
C ALA A 191 2.28 15.40 -10.25
N VAL A 192 2.21 14.17 -10.76
CA VAL A 192 0.95 13.60 -11.26
C VAL A 192 -0.09 13.51 -10.15
N VAL A 193 0.26 12.96 -8.98
CA VAL A 193 -0.68 12.82 -7.87
C VAL A 193 -1.14 14.18 -7.35
N TYR A 194 -0.23 15.15 -7.23
CA TYR A 194 -0.60 16.50 -6.84
C TYR A 194 -1.54 17.15 -7.86
N GLY A 195 -1.25 17.02 -9.15
CA GLY A 195 -2.12 17.54 -10.21
C GLY A 195 -3.51 16.88 -10.23
N VAL A 196 -3.60 15.58 -9.99
CA VAL A 196 -4.88 14.86 -9.81
C VAL A 196 -5.63 15.39 -8.59
N SER A 197 -4.94 15.59 -7.47
CA SER A 197 -5.56 16.19 -6.27
C SER A 197 -6.07 17.60 -6.51
N GLN A 198 -5.39 18.42 -7.32
CA GLN A 198 -5.88 19.76 -7.68
C GLN A 198 -7.15 19.73 -8.52
N ALA A 199 -7.42 18.63 -9.22
CA ALA A 199 -8.64 18.48 -10.02
C ALA A 199 -9.91 18.45 -9.16
N SER A 200 -9.83 18.03 -7.88
CA SER A 200 -10.96 18.10 -6.95
C SER A 200 -11.38 19.55 -6.62
N THR A 201 -10.41 20.47 -6.60
CA THR A 201 -10.65 21.88 -6.21
C THR A 201 -10.91 22.78 -7.43
N TYR A 202 -10.15 22.58 -8.52
CA TYR A 202 -10.18 23.47 -9.69
C TYR A 202 -10.84 22.85 -10.92
N GLY A 203 -11.19 21.57 -10.87
CA GLY A 203 -11.74 20.81 -12.00
C GLY A 203 -10.68 20.21 -12.92
N TRP A 204 -11.10 19.19 -13.67
CA TRP A 204 -10.23 18.42 -14.60
C TRP A 204 -9.72 19.23 -15.80
N HIS A 205 -10.38 20.34 -16.16
CA HIS A 205 -9.97 21.20 -17.27
C HIS A 205 -9.09 22.38 -16.87
N ALA A 206 -8.84 22.55 -15.57
CA ALA A 206 -8.06 23.68 -15.06
C ALA A 206 -6.57 23.56 -15.44
N ALA A 207 -5.97 24.66 -15.86
CA ALA A 207 -4.54 24.75 -16.12
C ALA A 207 -3.69 24.39 -14.89
N LYS A 208 -4.19 24.64 -13.67
CA LYS A 208 -3.52 24.25 -12.42
C LYS A 208 -3.39 22.74 -12.25
N SER A 209 -4.37 21.95 -12.68
CA SER A 209 -4.32 20.50 -12.64
C SER A 209 -3.33 19.97 -13.68
N TRP A 210 -3.46 20.38 -14.93
CA TRP A 210 -2.58 19.94 -16.03
C TRP A 210 -1.17 20.49 -15.94
N GLY A 211 -0.97 21.65 -15.29
CA GLY A 211 0.35 22.23 -15.01
C GLY A 211 1.26 21.35 -14.16
N PHE A 212 0.71 20.39 -13.43
CA PHE A 212 1.46 19.36 -12.69
C PHE A 212 1.39 17.98 -13.33
N ILE A 213 0.22 17.59 -13.88
CA ILE A 213 0.04 16.28 -14.52
C ILE A 213 0.97 16.11 -15.72
N ALA A 214 1.00 17.08 -16.64
CA ALA A 214 1.80 16.97 -17.85
C ALA A 214 3.32 16.93 -17.59
N PRO A 215 3.91 17.84 -16.78
CA PRO A 215 5.31 17.72 -16.37
C PRO A 215 5.62 16.42 -15.62
N GLY A 216 4.68 15.94 -14.81
CA GLY A 216 4.81 14.66 -14.13
C GLY A 216 4.95 13.50 -15.11
N PHE A 217 4.13 13.41 -16.14
CA PHE A 217 4.26 12.40 -17.20
C PHE A 217 5.54 12.55 -18.00
N VAL A 218 5.99 13.78 -18.26
CA VAL A 218 7.30 14.03 -18.93
C VAL A 218 8.43 13.46 -18.08
N LEU A 219 8.42 13.70 -16.74
CA LEU A 219 9.43 13.15 -15.84
C LEU A 219 9.38 11.61 -15.76
N LEU A 220 8.19 11.00 -15.76
CA LEU A 220 8.07 9.55 -15.78
C LEU A 220 8.54 8.94 -17.12
N THR A 221 8.33 9.64 -18.23
CA THR A 221 8.87 9.23 -19.55
C THR A 221 10.40 9.34 -19.54
N LEU A 222 10.94 10.44 -18.99
CA LEU A 222 12.38 10.64 -18.81
C LEU A 222 12.98 9.56 -17.90
N PHE A 223 12.29 9.18 -16.82
CA PHE A 223 12.68 8.06 -15.97
C PHE A 223 12.85 6.77 -16.78
N ILE A 224 11.85 6.37 -17.58
CA ILE A 224 11.94 5.17 -18.43
C ILE A 224 13.10 5.27 -19.42
N PHE A 225 13.34 6.45 -19.99
CA PHE A 225 14.47 6.67 -20.86
C PHE A 225 15.82 6.52 -20.14
N ILE A 226 15.97 7.08 -18.95
CA ILE A 226 17.17 6.93 -18.11
C ILE A 226 17.39 5.46 -17.80
N GLU A 227 16.38 4.74 -17.30
CA GLU A 227 16.42 3.30 -16.98
C GLU A 227 16.84 2.43 -18.18
N SER A 228 16.49 2.85 -19.42
CA SER A 228 16.90 2.15 -20.63
C SER A 228 18.38 2.32 -21.01
N LYS A 229 19.06 3.31 -20.43
CA LYS A 229 20.46 3.67 -20.76
C LYS A 229 21.46 3.39 -19.65
N VAL A 230 21.00 3.34 -18.41
CA VAL A 230 21.89 3.13 -17.23
C VAL A 230 22.30 1.67 -17.15
N THR A 231 23.58 1.43 -16.81
CA THR A 231 24.14 0.07 -16.66
C THR A 231 23.58 -0.69 -15.45
N ASN A 232 23.23 0.02 -14.37
CA ASN A 232 22.65 -0.52 -13.15
C ASN A 232 21.28 0.12 -12.86
N PRO A 233 20.24 -0.20 -13.65
CA PRO A 233 18.93 0.43 -13.52
C PRO A 233 18.26 0.08 -12.19
N LEU A 234 17.52 1.04 -11.61
CA LEU A 234 16.65 0.80 -10.45
C LEU A 234 15.44 -0.07 -10.83
N PHE A 235 14.96 0.15 -12.04
CA PHE A 235 13.83 -0.56 -12.63
C PHE A 235 14.30 -1.37 -13.85
N PRO A 236 14.78 -2.61 -13.68
CA PRO A 236 15.29 -3.40 -14.79
C PRO A 236 14.17 -3.72 -15.79
N LEU A 237 14.12 -3.01 -16.93
CA LEU A 237 13.10 -3.20 -17.98
C LEU A 237 13.03 -4.64 -18.50
N ARG A 238 14.12 -5.41 -18.40
CA ARG A 238 14.16 -6.85 -18.73
C ARG A 238 13.20 -7.70 -17.87
N LEU A 239 12.79 -7.19 -16.68
CA LEU A 239 11.82 -7.87 -15.83
C LEU A 239 10.37 -7.68 -16.32
N LEU A 240 10.12 -6.75 -17.23
CA LEU A 240 8.80 -6.49 -17.82
C LEU A 240 8.48 -7.49 -18.94
N THR A 241 8.46 -8.77 -18.61
CA THR A 241 7.86 -9.77 -19.52
C THR A 241 6.34 -9.67 -19.45
N ARG A 242 5.64 -10.11 -20.50
CA ARG A 242 4.16 -10.09 -20.55
C ARG A 242 3.54 -10.67 -19.27
N ILE A 243 4.05 -11.82 -18.80
CA ILE A 243 3.53 -12.52 -17.62
C ILE A 243 3.74 -11.68 -16.35
N ARG A 244 4.97 -11.22 -16.10
CA ARG A 244 5.29 -10.42 -14.91
C ARG A 244 4.59 -9.06 -14.93
N SER A 245 4.48 -8.43 -16.09
CA SER A 245 3.72 -7.18 -16.26
C SER A 245 2.26 -7.35 -15.86
N GLY A 246 1.67 -8.52 -16.11
CA GLY A 246 0.34 -8.86 -15.60
C GLY A 246 0.26 -8.84 -14.07
N ALA A 247 1.26 -9.39 -13.38
CA ALA A 247 1.33 -9.35 -11.92
C ALA A 247 1.54 -7.92 -11.39
N TYR A 248 2.44 -7.14 -11.98
CA TYR A 248 2.70 -5.75 -11.58
C TYR A 248 1.49 -4.85 -11.81
N ALA A 249 0.83 -4.95 -12.97
CA ALA A 249 -0.40 -4.22 -13.26
C ALA A 249 -1.53 -4.59 -12.28
N SER A 250 -1.66 -5.88 -11.97
CA SER A 250 -2.64 -6.34 -11.00
C SER A 250 -2.37 -5.80 -9.60
N GLN A 251 -1.12 -5.79 -9.18
CA GLN A 251 -0.74 -5.26 -7.87
C GLN A 251 -1.00 -3.75 -7.79
N LEU A 252 -0.72 -3.01 -8.86
CA LEU A 252 -1.00 -1.58 -8.96
C LEU A 252 -2.51 -1.29 -8.83
N LEU A 253 -3.33 -1.98 -9.61
CA LEU A 253 -4.78 -1.75 -9.64
C LEU A 253 -5.49 -2.29 -8.38
N SER A 254 -5.05 -3.44 -7.83
CA SER A 254 -5.65 -3.98 -6.61
C SER A 254 -5.35 -3.11 -5.38
N SER A 255 -4.20 -2.47 -5.36
CA SER A 255 -3.84 -1.53 -4.29
C SER A 255 -4.73 -0.29 -4.30
N THR A 256 -5.19 0.15 -5.48
CA THR A 256 -6.18 1.23 -5.58
C THR A 256 -7.43 0.92 -4.75
N GLY A 257 -8.01 -0.27 -4.90
CA GLY A 257 -9.17 -0.68 -4.11
C GLY A 257 -8.87 -0.85 -2.63
N LEU A 258 -7.73 -1.44 -2.29
CA LEU A 258 -7.32 -1.72 -0.91
C LEU A 258 -7.15 -0.45 -0.08
N TYR A 259 -6.36 0.50 -0.55
CA TYR A 259 -6.08 1.74 0.21
C TYR A 259 -7.31 2.65 0.28
N GLY A 260 -8.12 2.69 -0.78
CA GLY A 260 -9.40 3.38 -0.76
C GLY A 260 -10.38 2.79 0.24
N LEU A 261 -10.47 1.46 0.33
CA LEU A 261 -11.28 0.78 1.35
C LEU A 261 -10.90 1.26 2.75
N PHE A 262 -9.61 1.18 3.11
CA PHE A 262 -9.16 1.57 4.46
C PHE A 262 -9.45 3.04 4.74
N LEU A 263 -9.18 3.93 3.79
CA LEU A 263 -9.43 5.36 3.95
C LEU A 263 -10.91 5.64 4.20
N PHE A 264 -11.78 5.25 3.27
CA PHE A 264 -13.19 5.66 3.32
C PHE A 264 -14.00 4.89 4.35
N MET A 265 -13.73 3.59 4.58
CA MET A 265 -14.42 2.85 5.63
C MET A 265 -14.07 3.37 7.02
N THR A 266 -12.87 3.89 7.24
CA THR A 266 -12.52 4.51 8.52
C THR A 266 -13.36 5.76 8.78
N PHE A 267 -13.51 6.64 7.78
CA PHE A 267 -14.38 7.80 7.86
C PHE A 267 -15.87 7.41 7.96
N TYR A 268 -16.30 6.38 7.23
CA TYR A 268 -17.66 5.88 7.33
C TYR A 268 -18.00 5.42 8.75
N PHE A 269 -17.14 4.61 9.37
CA PHE A 269 -17.36 4.13 10.73
C PHE A 269 -17.36 5.26 11.77
N GLN A 270 -16.41 6.19 11.69
CA GLN A 270 -16.24 7.21 12.72
C GLN A 270 -17.13 8.45 12.48
N ASP A 271 -17.16 8.97 11.26
CA ASP A 271 -17.86 10.24 10.96
C ASP A 271 -19.34 10.04 10.62
N VAL A 272 -19.71 8.93 9.94
CA VAL A 272 -21.10 8.70 9.51
C VAL A 272 -21.84 7.88 10.56
N LEU A 273 -21.25 6.73 11.00
CA LEU A 273 -21.90 5.88 11.99
C LEU A 273 -21.63 6.31 13.44
N GLY A 274 -20.75 7.28 13.68
CA GLY A 274 -20.39 7.76 15.02
C GLY A 274 -19.71 6.71 15.90
N TYR A 275 -19.07 5.68 15.30
CA TYR A 275 -18.39 4.64 16.07
C TYR A 275 -17.12 5.19 16.72
N SER A 276 -16.84 4.72 17.94
CA SER A 276 -15.55 4.99 18.56
C SER A 276 -14.41 4.39 17.74
N ALA A 277 -13.20 4.94 17.87
CA ALA A 277 -12.03 4.45 17.13
C ALA A 277 -11.74 2.96 17.40
N VAL A 278 -11.95 2.48 18.64
CA VAL A 278 -11.83 1.04 18.96
C VAL A 278 -12.86 0.23 18.21
N LYS A 279 -14.14 0.64 18.23
CA LYS A 279 -15.19 -0.07 17.51
C LYS A 279 -14.93 -0.08 16.00
N ALA A 280 -14.47 1.03 15.44
CA ALA A 280 -14.07 1.12 14.03
C ALA A 280 -12.93 0.13 13.70
N GLY A 281 -11.89 0.06 14.54
CA GLY A 281 -10.81 -0.91 14.39
C GLY A 281 -11.29 -2.37 14.43
N LEU A 282 -12.19 -2.71 15.36
CA LEU A 282 -12.78 -4.04 15.45
C LEU A 282 -13.64 -4.40 14.21
N CYS A 283 -14.29 -3.40 13.60
CA CYS A 283 -15.05 -3.59 12.36
C CYS A 283 -14.19 -4.03 11.16
N PHE A 284 -12.86 -3.87 11.21
CA PHE A 284 -11.96 -4.40 10.19
C PHE A 284 -11.50 -5.85 10.41
N LEU A 285 -11.83 -6.48 11.55
CA LEU A 285 -11.42 -7.87 11.83
C LEU A 285 -11.87 -8.87 10.76
N PRO A 286 -13.11 -8.85 10.23
CA PRO A 286 -13.50 -9.75 9.16
C PRO A 286 -12.60 -9.64 7.93
N PHE A 287 -12.17 -8.42 7.59
CA PHE A 287 -11.24 -8.18 6.49
C PHE A 287 -9.87 -8.81 6.76
N SER A 288 -9.30 -8.59 7.93
CA SER A 288 -7.99 -9.14 8.31
C SER A 288 -7.98 -10.67 8.33
N LEU A 289 -9.02 -11.28 8.90
CA LEU A 289 -9.17 -12.74 8.93
C LEU A 289 -9.35 -13.31 7.52
N GLY A 290 -10.13 -12.66 6.68
CA GLY A 290 -10.37 -13.08 5.30
C GLY A 290 -9.08 -13.13 4.48
N ILE A 291 -8.19 -12.11 4.58
CA ILE A 291 -6.87 -12.12 3.90
C ILE A 291 -6.03 -13.31 4.36
N ILE A 292 -5.92 -13.56 5.67
CA ILE A 292 -5.06 -14.62 6.22
C ILE A 292 -5.55 -15.99 5.75
N VAL A 293 -6.84 -16.25 5.91
CA VAL A 293 -7.46 -17.52 5.49
C VAL A 293 -7.29 -17.74 4.00
N SER A 294 -7.60 -16.71 3.21
CA SER A 294 -7.53 -16.78 1.75
C SER A 294 -6.12 -16.95 1.22
N ALA A 295 -5.14 -16.23 1.77
CA ALA A 295 -3.74 -16.40 1.37
C ALA A 295 -3.23 -17.80 1.70
N THR A 296 -3.61 -18.36 2.86
CA THR A 296 -3.25 -19.73 3.24
C THR A 296 -3.86 -20.75 2.26
N VAL A 297 -5.15 -20.64 1.96
CA VAL A 297 -5.82 -21.52 1.01
C VAL A 297 -5.21 -21.40 -0.40
N ALA A 298 -4.97 -20.16 -0.85
CA ALA A 298 -4.36 -19.89 -2.16
C ALA A 298 -2.97 -20.50 -2.28
N SER A 299 -2.13 -20.44 -1.23
CA SER A 299 -0.80 -21.04 -1.21
C SER A 299 -0.85 -22.56 -1.40
N HIS A 300 -1.84 -23.24 -0.81
CA HIS A 300 -2.02 -24.69 -0.99
C HIS A 300 -2.63 -25.07 -2.36
N LEU A 301 -3.45 -24.17 -2.93
CA LEU A 301 -4.05 -24.40 -4.25
C LEU A 301 -3.11 -24.04 -5.40
N LEU A 302 -2.18 -23.12 -5.21
CA LEU A 302 -1.31 -22.60 -6.24
C LEU A 302 -0.55 -23.69 -7.04
N PRO A 303 0.05 -24.71 -6.40
CA PRO A 303 0.74 -25.80 -7.12
C PRO A 303 -0.21 -26.65 -7.96
N LYS A 304 -1.49 -26.74 -7.59
CA LYS A 304 -2.50 -27.58 -8.25
C LYS A 304 -3.20 -26.89 -9.41
N VAL A 305 -3.50 -25.61 -9.27
CA VAL A 305 -4.38 -24.86 -10.18
C VAL A 305 -3.61 -23.83 -11.00
N GLY A 306 -2.46 -23.38 -10.51
CA GLY A 306 -1.64 -22.32 -11.10
C GLY A 306 -2.11 -20.91 -10.71
N PRO A 307 -1.30 -19.87 -11.01
CA PRO A 307 -1.57 -18.51 -10.55
C PRO A 307 -2.72 -17.84 -11.32
N ARG A 308 -2.93 -18.19 -12.60
CA ARG A 308 -3.93 -17.53 -13.47
C ARG A 308 -5.36 -17.61 -12.90
N PRO A 309 -5.93 -18.79 -12.62
CA PRO A 309 -7.30 -18.87 -12.09
C PRO A 309 -7.41 -18.30 -10.67
N ILE A 310 -6.40 -18.53 -9.81
CA ILE A 310 -6.39 -18.00 -8.43
C ILE A 310 -6.42 -16.47 -8.45
N GLY A 311 -5.52 -15.84 -9.21
CA GLY A 311 -5.47 -14.37 -9.28
C GLY A 311 -6.71 -13.77 -9.92
N THR A 312 -7.23 -14.39 -10.99
CA THR A 312 -8.44 -13.90 -11.67
C THR A 312 -9.69 -14.00 -10.77
N VAL A 313 -9.90 -15.15 -10.13
CA VAL A 313 -11.01 -15.34 -9.18
C VAL A 313 -10.86 -14.39 -8.00
N GLY A 314 -9.65 -14.27 -7.46
CA GLY A 314 -9.36 -13.34 -6.36
C GLY A 314 -9.68 -11.88 -6.70
N LEU A 315 -9.24 -11.40 -7.85
CA LEU A 315 -9.54 -10.03 -8.32
C LEU A 315 -11.03 -9.81 -8.56
N SER A 316 -11.73 -10.81 -9.11
CA SER A 316 -13.18 -10.74 -9.32
C SER A 316 -13.94 -10.69 -8.00
N MET A 317 -13.55 -11.53 -7.02
CA MET A 317 -14.13 -11.48 -5.67
C MET A 317 -13.88 -10.14 -5.00
N ALA A 318 -12.66 -9.60 -5.12
CA ALA A 318 -12.32 -8.29 -4.56
C ALA A 318 -13.14 -7.16 -5.22
N ALA A 319 -13.33 -7.21 -6.53
CA ALA A 319 -14.19 -6.27 -7.26
C ALA A 319 -15.65 -6.33 -6.80
N ILE A 320 -16.20 -7.53 -6.67
CA ILE A 320 -17.57 -7.74 -6.17
C ILE A 320 -17.71 -7.22 -4.74
N GLY A 321 -16.78 -7.56 -3.85
CA GLY A 321 -16.81 -7.10 -2.46
C GLY A 321 -16.82 -5.57 -2.36
N LEU A 322 -15.96 -4.89 -3.15
CA LEU A 322 -15.93 -3.43 -3.17
C LEU A 322 -17.16 -2.82 -3.85
N LEU A 323 -17.72 -3.47 -4.87
CA LEU A 323 -18.98 -3.06 -5.51
C LEU A 323 -20.15 -3.17 -4.52
N LEU A 324 -20.21 -4.21 -3.72
CA LEU A 324 -21.23 -4.34 -2.67
C LEU A 324 -21.10 -3.23 -1.62
N LEU A 325 -19.87 -2.81 -1.27
CA LEU A 325 -19.66 -1.66 -0.40
C LEU A 325 -20.09 -0.32 -1.04
N SER A 326 -20.26 -0.24 -2.36
CA SER A 326 -20.83 0.96 -2.98
C SER A 326 -22.36 1.10 -2.83
N THR A 327 -22.99 0.25 -2.03
CA THR A 327 -24.42 0.32 -1.71
C THR A 327 -24.68 0.69 -0.24
N LEU A 328 -23.69 1.28 0.43
CA LEU A 328 -23.81 1.73 1.81
C LEU A 328 -24.85 2.86 1.96
N SER A 329 -25.45 2.94 3.13
CA SER A 329 -26.26 4.07 3.54
C SER A 329 -26.01 4.40 5.02
N VAL A 330 -26.58 5.49 5.51
CA VAL A 330 -26.41 5.94 6.91
C VAL A 330 -26.97 4.92 7.92
N HIS A 331 -27.96 4.11 7.50
CA HIS A 331 -28.62 3.12 8.35
C HIS A 331 -28.64 1.74 7.68
N VAL A 332 -27.54 1.00 7.81
CA VAL A 332 -27.46 -0.38 7.28
C VAL A 332 -27.04 -1.38 8.37
N PRO A 333 -27.53 -2.63 8.33
CA PRO A 333 -27.02 -3.68 9.19
C PRO A 333 -25.54 -3.95 8.89
N TYR A 334 -24.70 -3.88 9.91
CA TYR A 334 -23.24 -4.07 9.77
C TYR A 334 -22.90 -5.43 9.12
N LEU A 335 -23.56 -6.52 9.56
CA LEU A 335 -23.17 -7.87 9.15
C LEU A 335 -23.33 -8.09 7.65
N THR A 336 -24.46 -7.70 7.08
CA THR A 336 -24.82 -7.96 5.68
C THR A 336 -24.26 -6.95 4.70
N HIS A 337 -24.21 -5.66 5.06
CA HIS A 337 -23.85 -4.58 4.16
C HIS A 337 -22.39 -4.10 4.32
N VAL A 338 -21.73 -4.49 5.41
CA VAL A 338 -20.34 -4.09 5.67
C VAL A 338 -19.44 -5.31 5.84
N ALA A 339 -19.69 -6.16 6.84
CA ALA A 339 -18.78 -7.26 7.17
C ALA A 339 -18.68 -8.29 6.03
N LEU A 340 -19.80 -8.71 5.44
CA LEU A 340 -19.83 -9.70 4.36
C LEU A 340 -19.15 -9.18 3.08
N PRO A 341 -19.43 -7.95 2.58
CA PRO A 341 -18.68 -7.36 1.48
C PRO A 341 -17.17 -7.21 1.77
N MET A 342 -16.79 -6.75 2.97
CA MET A 342 -15.39 -6.66 3.38
C MET A 342 -14.70 -8.03 3.41
N LEU A 343 -15.39 -9.05 3.91
CA LEU A 343 -14.91 -10.43 3.90
C LEU A 343 -14.74 -10.94 2.46
N THR A 344 -15.72 -10.72 1.59
CA THR A 344 -15.63 -11.09 0.16
C THR A 344 -14.43 -10.45 -0.51
N MET A 345 -14.22 -9.13 -0.31
CA MET A 345 -13.07 -8.41 -0.86
C MET A 345 -11.74 -8.97 -0.32
N SER A 346 -11.65 -9.23 0.97
CA SER A 346 -10.42 -9.71 1.61
C SER A 346 -10.05 -11.14 1.20
N LEU A 347 -11.06 -12.02 1.04
CA LEU A 347 -10.88 -13.35 0.48
C LEU A 347 -10.33 -13.29 -0.95
N GLY A 348 -10.74 -12.29 -1.73
CA GLY A 348 -10.18 -12.03 -3.05
C GLY A 348 -8.73 -11.55 -2.96
N LEU A 349 -8.45 -10.52 -2.17
CA LEU A 349 -7.12 -9.89 -2.11
C LEU A 349 -6.04 -10.83 -1.57
N GLY A 350 -6.35 -11.73 -0.64
CA GLY A 350 -5.41 -12.75 -0.17
C GLY A 350 -4.95 -13.68 -1.30
N GLN A 351 -5.86 -14.09 -2.19
CA GLN A 351 -5.55 -14.87 -3.40
C GLN A 351 -4.67 -14.06 -4.36
N VAL A 352 -5.02 -12.78 -4.58
CA VAL A 352 -4.27 -11.88 -5.47
C VAL A 352 -2.83 -11.72 -4.99
N PHE A 353 -2.61 -11.53 -3.69
CA PHE A 353 -1.28 -11.40 -3.12
C PHE A 353 -0.39 -12.62 -3.43
N VAL A 354 -0.91 -13.83 -3.22
CA VAL A 354 -0.17 -15.08 -3.47
C VAL A 354 0.07 -15.27 -4.97
N ALA A 355 -0.95 -15.10 -5.81
CA ALA A 355 -0.85 -15.28 -7.24
C ALA A 355 0.09 -14.27 -7.89
N SER A 356 0.00 -12.98 -7.52
CA SER A 356 0.86 -11.92 -8.07
C SER A 356 2.32 -12.09 -7.63
N SER A 357 2.57 -12.46 -6.37
CA SER A 357 3.93 -12.71 -5.87
C SER A 357 4.58 -13.88 -6.59
N SER A 358 3.87 -14.99 -6.75
CA SER A 358 4.35 -16.15 -7.49
C SER A 358 4.63 -15.83 -8.96
N THR A 359 3.71 -15.07 -9.60
CA THR A 359 3.85 -14.69 -11.02
C THR A 359 5.00 -13.71 -11.24
N ALA A 360 5.22 -12.76 -10.34
CA ALA A 360 6.32 -11.79 -10.43
C ALA A 360 7.70 -12.46 -10.33
N LEU A 361 7.79 -13.56 -9.59
CA LEU A 361 9.03 -14.33 -9.39
C LEU A 361 9.20 -15.49 -10.39
N PHE A 362 8.19 -15.75 -11.23
CA PHE A 362 8.24 -16.85 -12.20
C PHE A 362 9.38 -16.68 -13.21
N ASN A 363 10.23 -17.71 -13.34
CA ASN A 363 11.41 -17.71 -14.19
C ASN A 363 12.33 -16.49 -13.99
N THR A 364 12.43 -15.99 -12.76
CA THR A 364 13.34 -14.89 -12.43
C THR A 364 14.69 -15.48 -12.00
N PRO A 365 15.81 -15.07 -12.62
CA PRO A 365 17.13 -15.49 -12.18
C PRO A 365 17.38 -15.15 -10.72
N PRO A 366 18.13 -15.94 -9.95
CA PRO A 366 18.35 -15.72 -8.51
C PRO A 366 18.87 -14.32 -8.15
N HIS A 367 19.70 -13.72 -9.02
CA HIS A 367 20.24 -12.38 -8.82
C HIS A 367 19.22 -11.26 -9.07
N ASP A 368 18.11 -11.52 -9.77
CA ASP A 368 17.04 -10.55 -10.06
C ASP A 368 15.82 -10.70 -9.14
N THR A 369 15.76 -11.75 -8.31
CA THR A 369 14.59 -12.01 -7.43
C THR A 369 14.30 -10.86 -6.48
N GLY A 370 15.34 -10.23 -5.94
CA GLY A 370 15.21 -9.04 -5.10
C GLY A 370 14.60 -7.86 -5.85
N ALA A 371 15.06 -7.59 -7.07
CA ALA A 371 14.54 -6.52 -7.92
C ALA A 371 13.08 -6.78 -8.32
N ALA A 372 12.72 -8.02 -8.68
CA ALA A 372 11.35 -8.38 -9.02
C ALA A 372 10.39 -8.22 -7.84
N SER A 373 10.80 -8.62 -6.63
CA SER A 373 10.03 -8.43 -5.40
C SER A 373 9.89 -6.95 -5.02
N ALA A 374 10.98 -6.19 -5.13
CA ALA A 374 10.97 -4.75 -4.88
C ALA A 374 10.05 -4.02 -5.87
N LEU A 375 10.06 -4.43 -7.14
CA LEU A 375 9.18 -3.88 -8.17
C LEU A 375 7.70 -4.15 -7.86
N LEU A 376 7.37 -5.37 -7.39
CA LEU A 376 6.00 -5.70 -6.96
C LEU A 376 5.54 -4.80 -5.80
N ASN A 377 6.40 -4.59 -4.81
CA ASN A 377 6.10 -3.68 -3.70
C ASN A 377 5.98 -2.21 -4.16
N THR A 378 6.87 -1.77 -5.05
CA THR A 378 6.80 -0.41 -5.63
C THR A 378 5.48 -0.20 -6.36
N THR A 379 5.06 -1.15 -7.21
CA THR A 379 3.77 -1.04 -7.93
C THR A 379 2.58 -1.03 -6.97
N GLN A 380 2.67 -1.75 -5.85
CA GLN A 380 1.66 -1.68 -4.78
C GLN A 380 1.56 -0.29 -4.16
N GLN A 381 2.67 0.31 -3.80
CA GLN A 381 2.70 1.63 -3.16
C GLN A 381 2.27 2.74 -4.12
N VAL A 382 2.75 2.66 -5.36
CA VAL A 382 2.35 3.57 -6.44
C VAL A 382 0.85 3.46 -6.71
N GLY A 383 0.34 2.24 -6.88
CA GLY A 383 -1.09 1.99 -7.09
C GLY A 383 -1.95 2.50 -5.92
N GLY A 384 -1.50 2.28 -4.68
CA GLY A 384 -2.16 2.83 -3.49
C GLY A 384 -2.20 4.36 -3.50
N SER A 385 -1.09 5.00 -3.83
CA SER A 385 -0.96 6.45 -3.87
C SER A 385 -1.83 7.10 -4.95
N PHE A 386 -1.71 6.64 -6.20
CA PHE A 386 -2.54 7.13 -7.32
C PHE A 386 -4.02 6.80 -7.09
N GLY A 387 -4.29 5.58 -6.64
CA GLY A 387 -5.65 5.12 -6.39
C GLY A 387 -6.36 5.96 -5.33
N THR A 388 -5.72 6.22 -4.19
CA THR A 388 -6.32 7.06 -3.15
C THR A 388 -6.51 8.50 -3.60
N ALA A 389 -5.58 9.07 -4.38
CA ALA A 389 -5.72 10.42 -4.90
C ALA A 389 -6.91 10.54 -5.87
N ILE A 390 -7.04 9.61 -6.83
CA ILE A 390 -8.17 9.59 -7.78
C ILE A 390 -9.49 9.36 -7.04
N GLN A 391 -9.55 8.36 -6.15
CA GLN A 391 -10.77 8.06 -5.40
C GLN A 391 -11.19 9.22 -4.49
N ASN A 392 -10.23 9.90 -3.84
CA ASN A 392 -10.55 11.07 -3.03
C ASN A 392 -11.02 12.25 -3.87
N THR A 393 -10.48 12.44 -5.08
CA THR A 393 -10.98 13.45 -6.03
C THR A 393 -12.43 13.14 -6.44
N ILE A 394 -12.73 11.86 -6.74
CA ILE A 394 -14.10 11.40 -7.04
C ILE A 394 -15.01 11.64 -5.84
N PHE A 395 -14.58 11.24 -4.64
CA PHE A 395 -15.30 11.46 -3.40
C PHE A 395 -15.63 12.94 -3.17
N ALA A 396 -14.63 13.82 -3.23
CA ALA A 396 -14.81 15.25 -2.98
C ALA A 396 -15.74 15.89 -4.02
N THR A 397 -15.61 15.53 -5.29
CA THR A 397 -16.48 16.01 -6.38
C THR A 397 -17.91 15.53 -6.20
N ALA A 398 -18.12 14.25 -5.88
CA ALA A 398 -19.45 13.68 -5.65
C ALA A 398 -20.12 14.27 -4.40
N LEU A 399 -19.36 14.47 -3.32
CA LEU A 399 -19.82 15.15 -2.10
C LEU A 399 -20.32 16.59 -2.41
N ALA A 400 -19.52 17.38 -3.12
CA ALA A 400 -19.86 18.74 -3.49
C ALA A 400 -21.08 18.81 -4.41
N SER A 401 -21.16 17.93 -5.41
CA SER A 401 -22.28 17.84 -6.33
C SER A 401 -23.59 17.46 -5.62
N TYR A 402 -23.51 16.49 -4.69
CA TYR A 402 -24.67 16.09 -3.89
C TYR A 402 -25.21 17.24 -3.04
N LEU A 403 -24.34 17.96 -2.32
CA LEU A 403 -24.71 19.11 -1.50
C LEU A 403 -25.30 20.26 -2.34
N ALA A 404 -24.78 20.48 -3.55
CA ALA A 404 -25.30 21.51 -4.47
C ALA A 404 -26.68 21.17 -5.05
N SER A 405 -27.00 19.87 -5.23
CA SER A 405 -28.25 19.41 -5.83
C SER A 405 -29.40 19.21 -4.82
N HIS A 406 -29.09 19.14 -3.51
CA HIS A 406 -30.09 18.93 -2.45
C HIS A 406 -30.20 20.17 -1.56
N HIS A 407 -31.37 20.76 -1.53
CA HIS A 407 -31.61 21.96 -0.72
C HIS A 407 -31.79 21.63 0.77
N VAL A 408 -31.26 22.50 1.64
CA VAL A 408 -31.31 22.38 3.11
C VAL A 408 -32.74 22.26 3.68
N MET A 409 -33.76 22.61 2.90
CA MET A 409 -35.17 22.54 3.32
C MET A 409 -35.69 21.10 3.46
N ASP A 410 -35.08 20.12 2.82
CA ASP A 410 -35.57 18.74 2.79
C ASP A 410 -35.08 17.90 3.98
N LYS A 411 -33.93 18.23 4.56
CA LYS A 411 -33.31 17.48 5.67
C LYS A 411 -32.47 18.38 6.58
N PRO A 412 -32.34 18.03 7.89
CA PRO A 412 -31.38 18.69 8.78
C PRO A 412 -29.94 18.62 8.22
N MET A 413 -29.18 19.71 8.30
CA MET A 413 -27.82 19.81 7.76
C MET A 413 -26.89 18.62 8.13
N PRO A 414 -26.86 18.12 9.38
CA PRO A 414 -26.01 16.96 9.71
C PRO A 414 -26.38 15.68 8.96
N ALA A 415 -27.69 15.43 8.74
CA ALA A 415 -28.17 14.28 7.99
C ALA A 415 -27.81 14.41 6.49
N LEU A 416 -27.98 15.62 5.92
CA LEU A 416 -27.61 15.91 4.54
C LEU A 416 -26.10 15.70 4.31
N ILE A 417 -25.24 16.14 5.23
CA ILE A 417 -23.79 15.92 5.16
C ILE A 417 -23.47 14.42 5.25
N GLY A 418 -24.17 13.67 6.10
CA GLY A 418 -24.01 12.21 6.21
C GLY A 418 -24.33 11.49 4.90
N ASP A 419 -25.48 11.80 4.29
CA ASP A 419 -25.90 11.24 3.00
C ASP A 419 -24.91 11.61 1.87
N ALA A 420 -24.45 12.86 1.85
CA ALA A 420 -23.49 13.35 0.87
C ALA A 420 -22.13 12.63 0.99
N LYS A 421 -21.64 12.39 2.23
CA LYS A 421 -20.43 11.60 2.46
C LYS A 421 -20.59 10.16 1.94
N VAL A 422 -21.70 9.51 2.26
CA VAL A 422 -22.00 8.15 1.79
C VAL A 422 -22.03 8.11 0.28
N HIS A 423 -22.72 9.05 -0.38
CA HIS A 423 -22.74 9.14 -1.84
C HIS A 423 -21.31 9.27 -2.43
N GLY A 424 -20.46 10.08 -1.81
CA GLY A 424 -19.06 10.21 -2.19
C GLY A 424 -18.27 8.89 -2.05
N PHE A 425 -18.47 8.16 -0.96
CA PHE A 425 -17.85 6.85 -0.74
C PHE A 425 -18.30 5.82 -1.78
N ASP A 426 -19.61 5.78 -2.09
CA ASP A 426 -20.16 4.89 -3.12
C ASP A 426 -19.49 5.09 -4.46
N MET A 427 -19.33 6.35 -4.90
CA MET A 427 -18.67 6.67 -6.16
C MET A 427 -17.19 6.27 -6.17
N ALA A 428 -16.47 6.50 -5.06
CA ALA A 428 -15.09 6.08 -4.90
C ALA A 428 -14.95 4.54 -4.94
N PHE A 429 -15.84 3.80 -4.28
CA PHE A 429 -15.85 2.33 -4.29
C PHE A 429 -16.21 1.75 -5.65
N ARG A 430 -17.13 2.35 -6.39
CA ARG A 430 -17.43 1.95 -7.79
C ARG A 430 -16.21 2.09 -8.68
N PHE A 431 -15.47 3.19 -8.56
CA PHE A 431 -14.22 3.37 -9.29
C PHE A 431 -13.18 2.30 -8.89
N GLY A 432 -12.97 2.06 -7.60
CA GLY A 432 -12.06 1.01 -7.11
C GLY A 432 -12.47 -0.38 -7.59
N SER A 433 -13.78 -0.70 -7.59
CA SER A 433 -14.30 -1.95 -8.12
C SER A 433 -14.03 -2.11 -9.62
N LEU A 434 -14.22 -1.05 -10.40
CA LEU A 434 -13.89 -1.05 -11.83
C LEU A 434 -12.39 -1.31 -12.06
N ALA A 435 -11.51 -0.68 -11.29
CA ALA A 435 -10.08 -0.91 -11.37
C ALA A 435 -9.72 -2.38 -11.07
N LEU A 436 -10.34 -2.99 -10.07
CA LEU A 436 -10.19 -4.41 -9.75
C LEU A 436 -10.73 -5.33 -10.86
N ALA A 437 -11.87 -5.00 -11.46
CA ALA A 437 -12.43 -5.75 -12.58
C ALA A 437 -11.52 -5.69 -13.82
N ILE A 438 -11.00 -4.51 -14.16
CA ILE A 438 -9.99 -4.35 -15.23
C ILE A 438 -8.75 -5.18 -14.90
N SER A 439 -8.30 -5.15 -13.65
CA SER A 439 -7.17 -5.95 -13.18
C SER A 439 -7.41 -7.46 -13.38
N ALA A 440 -8.62 -7.95 -13.11
CA ALA A 440 -8.98 -9.36 -13.31
C ALA A 440 -8.86 -9.77 -14.78
N VAL A 441 -9.34 -8.91 -15.70
CA VAL A 441 -9.21 -9.14 -17.14
C VAL A 441 -7.74 -9.13 -17.57
N LEU A 442 -6.97 -8.14 -17.13
CA LEU A 442 -5.54 -8.05 -17.46
C LEU A 442 -4.77 -9.26 -16.94
N PHE A 443 -5.02 -9.67 -15.71
CA PHE A 443 -4.38 -10.84 -15.12
C PHE A 443 -4.72 -12.11 -15.90
N PHE A 444 -5.99 -12.30 -16.24
CA PHE A 444 -6.44 -13.45 -17.05
C PHE A 444 -5.77 -13.50 -18.42
N VAL A 445 -5.65 -12.36 -19.10
CA VAL A 445 -5.10 -12.26 -20.47
C VAL A 445 -3.58 -12.36 -20.50
N MET A 446 -2.90 -11.74 -19.52
CA MET A 446 -1.44 -11.63 -19.53
C MET A 446 -0.74 -12.78 -18.82
N VAL A 447 -1.33 -13.32 -17.73
CA VAL A 447 -0.73 -14.40 -16.96
C VAL A 447 -1.16 -15.76 -17.54
N ASN A 448 -0.31 -16.29 -18.40
CA ASN A 448 -0.48 -17.63 -18.98
C ASN A 448 0.72 -18.50 -18.57
N ILE A 449 0.64 -19.06 -17.35
CA ILE A 449 1.64 -19.99 -16.83
C ILE A 449 1.01 -21.37 -16.81
N ASP A 450 1.61 -22.30 -17.55
CA ASP A 450 1.18 -23.68 -17.55
C ASP A 450 1.63 -24.36 -16.24
N ARG A 451 0.70 -25.06 -15.58
CA ARG A 451 0.94 -25.75 -14.29
C ARG A 451 2.10 -26.75 -14.32
N HIS A 452 2.41 -27.32 -15.49
CA HIS A 452 3.53 -28.24 -15.66
C HIS A 452 4.91 -27.59 -15.41
N HIS A 453 5.04 -26.28 -15.58
CA HIS A 453 6.29 -25.55 -15.33
C HIS A 453 6.50 -25.15 -13.87
N LEU A 454 5.47 -25.21 -13.02
CA LEU A 454 5.60 -24.91 -11.59
C LEU A 454 6.19 -26.08 -10.77
N GLY A 455 6.06 -27.32 -11.25
CA GLY A 455 6.56 -28.53 -10.57
C GLY A 455 8.00 -28.94 -10.93
N GLN A 456 8.56 -28.45 -12.03
CA GLN A 456 9.89 -28.88 -12.51
C GLN A 456 11.08 -28.34 -11.73
N HIS A 457 10.88 -27.30 -10.87
CA HIS A 457 11.96 -26.78 -10.03
C HIS A 457 12.27 -27.64 -8.79
N ASP A 458 11.36 -28.53 -8.37
CA ASP A 458 11.62 -29.44 -7.23
C ASP A 458 12.37 -30.73 -7.66
N GLU A 459 12.22 -31.18 -8.91
CA GLU A 459 12.90 -32.38 -9.38
C GLU A 459 14.35 -32.13 -9.77
N SER A 460 14.70 -30.93 -10.27
CA SER A 460 16.11 -30.62 -10.60
C SER A 460 17.00 -30.37 -9.38
N ALA A 461 16.42 -30.10 -8.21
CA ALA A 461 17.17 -30.02 -6.95
C ALA A 461 17.51 -31.37 -6.35
N ASN A 462 16.83 -32.45 -6.77
CA ASN A 462 17.07 -33.83 -6.27
C ASN A 462 18.02 -34.68 -7.14
N VAL A 463 18.59 -34.13 -8.22
CA VAL A 463 19.50 -34.84 -9.12
C VAL A 463 20.97 -34.58 -8.78
N PHE A 464 21.27 -33.74 -7.77
CA PHE A 464 22.64 -33.51 -7.26
C PHE A 464 22.73 -33.86 -5.77
N ILE A 465 22.40 -35.10 -5.40
CA ILE A 465 22.85 -35.75 -4.16
C ILE A 465 23.58 -37.05 -4.57
#